data_8c1abc336f199cf09d463227f60b2d34
#
_entry.id   8c1abc336f199cf09d463227f60b2d34
#
_cell.length_a   1.000
_cell.length_b   1.000
_cell.length_c   1.000
_cell.angle_alpha   90.00
_cell.angle_beta   90.00
_cell.angle_gamma   90.00
#
_symmetry.space_group_name_H-M   'P 1'
#
loop_
_entity.id
_entity.type
_entity.pdbx_description
1 polymer ?
#
loop_
_entity_poly.entity_id
_entity_poly.type
_entity_poly.pdbx_seq_one_letter_code
_entity_poly.pdbx_strand_id
1 'polypeptide(L)'
;MKFSSAVHFSQRGVHPTDVELETIAQTWSEHCAHKTFRANITTESGASRPSLINQLRASTDKINAPYVVSSFVGNAGIISFTPGRSLAVKCETHNHPSAIEPFGGANTGVGGVIRDIMGAQHTPIACTNILCFGPPDTDTLTLPEGVFPPRRTRDGVIDGIADYGNKIGLPTVAGAVLYDPGYTANPLVYAGCIGTSNSFVDQVAPQPRDRIVVLGGRTGRDGLRGATFSSMTMDATTGDVSGASVQIGDPITEKLVIDLLADAQHLYRAITDCGAGGLSSAIGEMAEGVGARVELTHAPLKYPGLAPWEIWLSEAQERMVLAVAPQQCEDLRTLCVLHGVEYTDIGEFTGDNQLVVTYNNEPVLQLDTDFLHNGRPQRNMRAVMPKPNRTTDQTAPKWLTQHGAADILMALLGHPNIASKASVIHRYDHEIRGATAVRPLVGQVGDGHGDGVVIAEPLDDFGFAIAIGVNPWFGIHDAERMALACIDEAMRNVVAVGADPDKAVL
;
A
#
# COMPACT_ATOMS: atom_id res chain seq x y z
N MET A 1 -21.96 -8.78 -9.32
CA MET A 1 -21.10 -8.59 -10.49
C MET A 1 -21.70 -9.16 -11.78
N LYS A 2 -21.85 -10.48 -11.94
CA LYS A 2 -22.37 -11.09 -13.19
C LYS A 2 -23.66 -10.49 -13.74
N PHE A 3 -24.54 -9.98 -12.89
CA PHE A 3 -25.84 -9.45 -13.34
C PHE A 3 -25.72 -8.02 -13.92
N SER A 4 -24.96 -7.13 -13.27
CA SER A 4 -24.82 -5.73 -13.71
C SER A 4 -24.03 -5.62 -15.01
N SER A 5 -22.91 -6.33 -15.14
CA SER A 5 -22.15 -6.37 -16.39
C SER A 5 -22.92 -7.03 -17.53
N ALA A 6 -23.61 -8.16 -17.26
CA ALA A 6 -24.44 -8.80 -18.28
C ALA A 6 -25.56 -7.89 -18.80
N VAL A 7 -26.19 -7.10 -17.93
CA VAL A 7 -27.21 -6.11 -18.33
C VAL A 7 -26.60 -5.02 -19.22
N HIS A 8 -25.44 -4.48 -18.83
CA HIS A 8 -24.75 -3.44 -19.60
C HIS A 8 -24.45 -3.87 -21.04
N PHE A 9 -23.80 -5.05 -21.20
CA PHE A 9 -23.46 -5.56 -22.54
C PHE A 9 -24.71 -5.99 -23.35
N SER A 10 -25.72 -6.56 -22.68
CA SER A 10 -27.00 -6.91 -23.33
C SER A 10 -27.74 -5.69 -23.86
N GLN A 11 -27.73 -4.57 -23.11
CA GLN A 11 -28.34 -3.31 -23.58
C GLN A 11 -27.60 -2.72 -24.79
N ARG A 12 -26.29 -2.93 -24.90
CA ARG A 12 -25.48 -2.52 -26.06
C ARG A 12 -25.59 -3.50 -27.23
N GLY A 13 -26.17 -4.68 -27.02
CA GLY A 13 -26.29 -5.71 -28.06
C GLY A 13 -24.96 -6.34 -28.48
N VAL A 14 -23.93 -6.29 -27.60
CA VAL A 14 -22.57 -6.81 -27.85
C VAL A 14 -22.16 -7.83 -26.79
N HIS A 15 -21.22 -8.68 -27.14
CA HIS A 15 -20.54 -9.55 -26.18
C HIS A 15 -19.30 -8.85 -25.66
N PRO A 16 -18.98 -8.96 -24.34
CA PRO A 16 -17.75 -8.40 -23.80
C PRO A 16 -16.53 -9.15 -24.33
N THR A 17 -15.43 -8.43 -24.47
CA THR A 17 -14.10 -9.01 -24.70
C THR A 17 -13.52 -9.57 -23.38
N ASP A 18 -12.43 -10.32 -23.47
CA ASP A 18 -11.66 -10.75 -22.30
C ASP A 18 -11.05 -9.54 -21.54
N VAL A 19 -10.54 -8.55 -22.28
CA VAL A 19 -9.99 -7.30 -21.69
C VAL A 19 -11.05 -6.54 -20.89
N GLU A 20 -12.28 -6.41 -21.44
CA GLU A 20 -13.39 -5.75 -20.74
C GLU A 20 -13.81 -6.50 -19.47
N LEU A 21 -13.91 -7.83 -19.56
CA LEU A 21 -14.29 -8.66 -18.40
C LEU A 21 -13.25 -8.62 -17.29
N GLU A 22 -11.97 -8.75 -17.61
CA GLU A 22 -10.90 -8.70 -16.65
C GLU A 22 -10.76 -7.27 -16.05
N THR A 23 -10.92 -6.21 -16.85
CA THR A 23 -10.95 -4.82 -16.35
C THR A 23 -12.07 -4.61 -15.34
N ILE A 24 -13.30 -5.03 -15.62
CA ILE A 24 -14.44 -4.93 -14.69
C ILE A 24 -14.19 -5.80 -13.45
N ALA A 25 -13.67 -7.01 -13.61
CA ALA A 25 -13.38 -7.89 -12.49
C ALA A 25 -12.34 -7.28 -11.54
N GLN A 26 -11.32 -6.66 -12.08
CA GLN A 26 -10.27 -5.97 -11.35
C GLN A 26 -10.79 -4.72 -10.64
N THR A 27 -11.38 -3.77 -11.39
CA THR A 27 -11.89 -2.50 -10.84
C THR A 27 -12.97 -2.72 -9.80
N TRP A 28 -13.82 -3.76 -9.98
CA TRP A 28 -14.86 -4.12 -9.02
C TRP A 28 -14.44 -5.21 -8.03
N SER A 29 -13.16 -5.50 -7.88
CA SER A 29 -12.63 -6.44 -6.86
C SER A 29 -12.88 -5.91 -5.44
N GLU A 30 -12.68 -6.73 -4.43
CA GLU A 30 -12.67 -6.26 -3.03
C GLU A 30 -11.47 -5.36 -2.78
N HIS A 31 -10.34 -5.66 -3.41
CA HIS A 31 -9.08 -4.94 -3.28
C HIS A 31 -9.20 -3.49 -3.80
N CYS A 32 -9.65 -3.28 -5.05
CA CYS A 32 -9.71 -1.94 -5.64
C CYS A 32 -10.96 -1.15 -5.21
N ALA A 33 -12.11 -1.83 -5.07
CA ALA A 33 -13.38 -1.16 -4.82
C ALA A 33 -13.75 -1.05 -3.35
N HIS A 34 -13.01 -1.69 -2.44
CA HIS A 34 -13.28 -1.69 -1.00
C HIS A 34 -14.78 -1.96 -0.67
N LYS A 35 -15.36 -2.96 -1.34
CA LYS A 35 -16.81 -3.23 -1.28
C LYS A 35 -17.35 -3.41 0.12
N THR A 36 -16.59 -4.03 1.00
CA THR A 36 -16.95 -4.24 2.40
C THR A 36 -16.94 -2.92 3.17
N PHE A 37 -15.90 -2.10 3.02
CA PHE A 37 -15.81 -0.78 3.66
C PHE A 37 -16.84 0.23 3.14
N ARG A 38 -17.28 0.07 1.89
CA ARG A 38 -18.32 0.90 1.25
C ARG A 38 -19.72 0.32 1.35
N ALA A 39 -19.89 -0.84 2.00
CA ALA A 39 -21.20 -1.49 2.13
C ALA A 39 -22.17 -0.70 3.01
N ASN A 40 -23.46 -0.73 2.64
CA ASN A 40 -24.52 -0.31 3.56
C ASN A 40 -24.61 -1.33 4.69
N ILE A 41 -24.68 -0.88 5.93
CA ILE A 41 -24.71 -1.75 7.10
C ILE A 41 -26.07 -1.63 7.78
N THR A 42 -26.76 -2.77 7.98
CA THR A 42 -27.97 -2.86 8.78
C THR A 42 -27.68 -3.68 10.03
N THR A 43 -28.00 -3.16 11.20
CA THR A 43 -27.83 -3.85 12.48
C THR A 43 -28.98 -4.84 12.72
N GLU A 44 -28.84 -5.70 13.73
CA GLU A 44 -29.92 -6.64 14.14
C GLU A 44 -31.23 -5.93 14.52
N SER A 45 -31.16 -4.71 15.04
CA SER A 45 -32.32 -3.89 15.36
C SER A 45 -32.99 -3.28 14.13
N GLY A 46 -32.48 -3.51 12.93
CA GLY A 46 -32.97 -2.90 11.69
C GLY A 46 -32.46 -1.47 11.45
N ALA A 47 -31.63 -0.93 12.33
CA ALA A 47 -31.06 0.40 12.13
C ALA A 47 -30.00 0.38 11.02
N SER A 48 -30.11 1.33 10.08
CA SER A 48 -29.09 1.56 9.05
C SER A 48 -27.94 2.39 9.61
N ARG A 49 -26.70 2.04 9.27
CA ARG A 49 -25.50 2.80 9.58
C ARG A 49 -24.78 3.20 8.27
N PRO A 50 -24.12 4.36 8.26
CA PRO A 50 -23.23 4.71 7.14
C PRO A 50 -22.17 3.62 6.94
N SER A 51 -21.63 3.52 5.74
CA SER A 51 -20.50 2.64 5.46
C SER A 51 -19.28 3.01 6.33
N LEU A 52 -18.37 2.04 6.57
CA LEU A 52 -17.21 2.26 7.42
C LEU A 52 -16.35 3.43 6.91
N ILE A 53 -16.12 3.50 5.60
CA ILE A 53 -15.35 4.61 5.02
C ILE A 53 -16.03 5.98 5.23
N ASN A 54 -17.36 6.04 5.14
CA ASN A 54 -18.09 7.27 5.38
C ASN A 54 -18.06 7.70 6.85
N GLN A 55 -17.99 6.73 7.78
CA GLN A 55 -17.81 7.04 9.20
C GLN A 55 -16.43 7.64 9.48
N LEU A 56 -15.36 7.10 8.85
CA LEU A 56 -14.01 7.64 8.94
C LEU A 56 -13.93 9.06 8.35
N ARG A 57 -14.47 9.26 7.15
CA ARG A 57 -14.55 10.60 6.53
C ARG A 57 -15.25 11.61 7.42
N ALA A 58 -16.43 11.27 7.91
CA ALA A 58 -17.20 12.13 8.80
C ALA A 58 -16.45 12.47 10.11
N SER A 59 -15.63 11.56 10.61
CA SER A 59 -14.78 11.81 11.78
C SER A 59 -13.67 12.83 11.46
N THR A 60 -13.00 12.66 10.32
CA THR A 60 -11.96 13.60 9.84
C THR A 60 -12.55 14.98 9.57
N ASP A 61 -13.70 15.03 8.88
CA ASP A 61 -14.41 16.30 8.60
C ASP A 61 -14.83 17.01 9.88
N LYS A 62 -15.28 16.24 10.89
CA LYS A 62 -15.68 16.80 12.19
C LYS A 62 -14.49 17.41 12.96
N ILE A 63 -13.33 16.76 12.90
CA ILE A 63 -12.09 17.29 13.51
C ILE A 63 -11.67 18.56 12.80
N ASN A 64 -11.79 18.61 11.47
CA ASN A 64 -11.47 19.77 10.63
C ASN A 64 -10.08 20.37 10.96
N ALA A 65 -9.08 19.50 11.09
CA ALA A 65 -7.73 19.91 11.44
C ALA A 65 -7.11 20.77 10.32
N PRO A 66 -6.63 21.99 10.62
CA PRO A 66 -6.20 22.94 9.60
C PRO A 66 -4.93 22.49 8.84
N TYR A 67 -4.23 21.52 9.36
CA TYR A 67 -3.03 20.95 8.73
C TYR A 67 -3.33 19.77 7.80
N VAL A 68 -4.55 19.24 7.74
CA VAL A 68 -4.92 18.21 6.77
C VAL A 68 -5.16 18.86 5.42
N VAL A 69 -4.34 18.53 4.44
CA VAL A 69 -4.41 19.04 3.06
C VAL A 69 -5.26 18.15 2.18
N SER A 70 -5.02 16.83 2.22
CA SER A 70 -5.78 15.85 1.46
C SER A 70 -5.94 14.56 2.26
N SER A 71 -7.18 14.02 2.28
CA SER A 71 -7.50 12.74 2.91
C SER A 71 -8.58 12.03 2.13
N PHE A 72 -8.48 10.68 2.05
CA PHE A 72 -9.41 9.81 1.30
C PHE A 72 -9.50 10.10 -0.21
N VAL A 73 -8.53 10.78 -0.78
CA VAL A 73 -8.42 11.11 -2.20
C VAL A 73 -6.99 10.80 -2.66
N GLY A 74 -6.84 10.18 -3.82
CA GLY A 74 -5.54 9.83 -4.39
C GLY A 74 -4.77 8.77 -3.58
N ASN A 75 -3.47 8.68 -3.82
CA ASN A 75 -2.62 7.56 -3.39
C ASN A 75 -2.17 7.65 -1.92
N ALA A 76 -2.16 8.85 -1.32
CA ALA A 76 -1.66 9.08 0.04
C ALA A 76 -2.47 10.14 0.79
N GLY A 77 -2.42 10.10 2.13
CA GLY A 77 -2.86 11.20 2.97
C GLY A 77 -1.79 12.30 3.00
N ILE A 78 -2.20 13.56 2.91
CA ILE A 78 -1.28 14.71 2.84
C ILE A 78 -1.60 15.72 3.94
N ILE A 79 -0.56 16.14 4.65
CA ILE A 79 -0.63 17.18 5.68
C ILE A 79 0.36 18.31 5.41
N SER A 80 0.01 19.52 5.80
CA SER A 80 0.97 20.63 5.86
C SER A 80 1.90 20.42 7.06
N PHE A 81 3.19 20.58 6.85
CA PHE A 81 4.20 20.37 7.89
C PHE A 81 4.76 21.69 8.40
N THR A 82 5.35 22.47 7.50
CA THR A 82 5.80 23.84 7.76
C THR A 82 5.31 24.74 6.61
N PRO A 83 5.38 26.07 6.72
CA PRO A 83 4.99 26.94 5.61
C PRO A 83 5.67 26.56 4.29
N GLY A 84 4.87 26.21 3.29
CA GLY A 84 5.35 25.78 1.98
C GLY A 84 5.83 24.33 1.87
N ARG A 85 5.80 23.54 2.96
CA ARG A 85 6.17 22.11 2.95
C ARG A 85 5.00 21.23 3.39
N SER A 86 4.88 20.08 2.75
CA SER A 86 3.89 19.04 3.08
C SER A 86 4.55 17.70 3.28
N LEU A 87 3.84 16.83 4.00
CA LEU A 87 4.17 15.42 4.16
C LEU A 87 3.06 14.57 3.57
N ALA A 88 3.41 13.55 2.84
CA ALA A 88 2.51 12.49 2.40
C ALA A 88 2.80 11.21 3.17
N VAL A 89 1.76 10.48 3.55
CA VAL A 89 1.85 9.22 4.29
C VAL A 89 1.02 8.16 3.60
N LYS A 90 1.64 7.02 3.32
CA LYS A 90 0.97 5.82 2.78
C LYS A 90 1.38 4.60 3.58
N CYS A 91 0.41 3.73 3.85
CA CYS A 91 0.64 2.40 4.40
C CYS A 91 -0.24 1.40 3.68
N GLU A 92 0.31 0.23 3.38
CA GLU A 92 -0.40 -0.83 2.67
C GLU A 92 0.07 -2.23 3.09
N THR A 93 -0.84 -3.21 3.07
CA THR A 93 -0.52 -4.61 3.37
C THR A 93 -0.16 -5.39 2.11
N HIS A 94 0.83 -6.30 2.24
CA HIS A 94 1.21 -7.22 1.18
C HIS A 94 1.30 -8.66 1.71
N ASN A 95 0.21 -9.14 2.32
CA ASN A 95 0.16 -10.36 3.12
C ASN A 95 0.23 -11.65 2.28
N HIS A 96 -0.72 -11.84 1.36
CA HIS A 96 -0.83 -13.07 0.55
C HIS A 96 0.41 -13.31 -0.31
N PRO A 97 0.95 -12.31 -1.04
CA PRO A 97 2.21 -12.50 -1.76
C PRO A 97 3.36 -12.91 -0.85
N SER A 98 3.45 -12.31 0.35
CA SER A 98 4.48 -12.65 1.34
C SER A 98 4.29 -14.02 2.00
N ALA A 99 3.07 -14.57 2.01
CA ALA A 99 2.82 -15.92 2.50
C ALA A 99 3.37 -16.98 1.55
N ILE A 100 3.31 -16.76 0.22
CA ILE A 100 3.71 -17.73 -0.81
C ILE A 100 5.10 -17.47 -1.38
N GLU A 101 5.57 -16.22 -1.39
CA GLU A 101 6.93 -15.82 -1.78
C GLU A 101 7.42 -14.71 -0.85
N PRO A 102 7.94 -15.06 0.34
CA PRO A 102 8.20 -14.07 1.40
C PRO A 102 9.12 -12.92 1.01
N PHE A 103 10.18 -13.21 0.25
CA PHE A 103 11.13 -12.19 -0.20
C PHE A 103 10.49 -11.26 -1.24
N GLY A 104 10.01 -11.82 -2.36
CA GLY A 104 9.42 -11.05 -3.46
C GLY A 104 8.16 -10.30 -3.02
N GLY A 105 7.28 -10.96 -2.24
CA GLY A 105 6.08 -10.35 -1.73
C GLY A 105 6.33 -9.13 -0.83
N ALA A 106 7.29 -9.21 0.08
CA ALA A 106 7.63 -8.08 0.94
C ALA A 106 8.41 -6.99 0.19
N ASN A 107 9.31 -7.38 -0.70
CA ASN A 107 10.11 -6.49 -1.55
C ASN A 107 9.20 -5.57 -2.38
N THR A 108 8.22 -6.14 -3.08
CA THR A 108 7.26 -5.37 -3.90
C THR A 108 6.26 -4.58 -3.07
N GLY A 109 5.95 -5.02 -1.86
CA GLY A 109 5.14 -4.23 -0.93
C GLY A 109 5.81 -2.90 -0.54
N VAL A 110 7.14 -2.90 -0.34
CA VAL A 110 7.91 -1.67 -0.09
C VAL A 110 7.91 -0.78 -1.33
N GLY A 111 8.15 -1.33 -2.52
CA GLY A 111 8.11 -0.57 -3.78
C GLY A 111 6.75 0.09 -4.02
N GLY A 112 5.65 -0.64 -3.75
CA GLY A 112 4.29 -0.12 -3.91
C GLY A 112 4.02 1.14 -3.11
N VAL A 113 4.32 1.15 -1.80
CA VAL A 113 4.09 2.35 -0.97
C VAL A 113 5.01 3.51 -1.31
N ILE A 114 6.20 3.25 -1.85
CA ILE A 114 7.10 4.30 -2.35
C ILE A 114 6.50 4.95 -3.61
N ARG A 115 5.98 4.14 -4.55
CA ARG A 115 5.32 4.65 -5.76
C ARG A 115 4.07 5.46 -5.45
N ASP A 116 3.28 5.06 -4.45
CA ASP A 116 2.14 5.86 -3.98
C ASP A 116 2.54 7.26 -3.51
N ILE A 117 3.67 7.36 -2.81
CA ILE A 117 4.22 8.67 -2.40
C ILE A 117 4.62 9.50 -3.62
N MET A 118 5.24 8.89 -4.63
CA MET A 118 5.54 9.57 -5.89
C MET A 118 4.26 9.96 -6.65
N GLY A 119 3.26 9.08 -6.67
CA GLY A 119 1.92 9.34 -7.22
C GLY A 119 1.20 10.50 -6.50
N ALA A 120 1.52 10.75 -5.25
CA ALA A 120 1.08 11.93 -4.49
C ALA A 120 1.96 13.17 -4.71
N GLN A 121 2.88 13.16 -5.67
CA GLN A 121 3.84 14.25 -5.99
C GLN A 121 4.78 14.61 -4.83
N HIS A 122 5.15 13.63 -4.01
CA HIS A 122 6.09 13.79 -2.91
C HIS A 122 7.35 12.96 -3.17
N THR A 123 8.49 13.44 -2.68
CA THR A 123 9.74 12.68 -2.70
C THR A 123 9.79 11.77 -1.48
N PRO A 124 9.91 10.44 -1.65
CA PRO A 124 10.03 9.51 -0.54
C PRO A 124 11.26 9.80 0.34
N ILE A 125 11.10 9.75 1.66
CA ILE A 125 12.18 10.08 2.61
C ILE A 125 12.39 9.03 3.70
N ALA A 126 11.38 8.27 4.08
CA ALA A 126 11.50 7.23 5.10
C ALA A 126 10.46 6.12 4.89
N CYS A 127 10.85 4.89 5.24
CA CYS A 127 9.98 3.72 5.25
C CYS A 127 9.70 3.23 6.67
N THR A 128 8.57 2.54 6.85
CA THR A 128 8.16 1.89 8.08
C THR A 128 7.57 0.52 7.79
N ASN A 129 7.47 -0.35 8.82
CA ASN A 129 6.75 -1.61 8.65
C ASN A 129 6.14 -2.12 9.97
N ILE A 130 5.04 -2.90 9.87
CA ILE A 130 4.50 -3.72 10.96
C ILE A 130 4.42 -5.14 10.44
N LEU A 131 5.08 -6.05 11.15
CA LEU A 131 5.26 -7.43 10.74
C LEU A 131 4.70 -8.36 11.82
N CYS A 132 3.76 -9.26 11.45
CA CYS A 132 3.28 -10.27 12.36
C CYS A 132 3.42 -11.65 11.71
N PHE A 133 4.01 -12.58 12.47
CA PHE A 133 4.32 -13.94 12.00
C PHE A 133 3.79 -14.99 12.98
N GLY A 134 3.71 -16.23 12.55
CA GLY A 134 3.57 -17.36 13.45
C GLY A 134 4.75 -17.47 14.43
N PRO A 135 4.60 -18.15 15.57
CA PRO A 135 5.69 -18.32 16.54
C PRO A 135 6.93 -18.95 15.87
N PRO A 136 8.14 -18.43 16.14
CA PRO A 136 9.35 -18.87 15.45
C PRO A 136 9.79 -20.29 15.82
N ASP A 137 9.24 -20.86 16.88
CA ASP A 137 9.48 -22.21 17.40
C ASP A 137 8.37 -23.21 17.03
N THR A 138 7.44 -22.82 16.13
CA THR A 138 6.36 -23.70 15.65
C THR A 138 6.95 -25.00 15.07
N ASP A 139 6.45 -26.14 15.55
CA ASP A 139 6.82 -27.45 15.01
C ASP A 139 6.37 -27.57 13.55
N THR A 140 7.32 -27.75 12.64
CA THR A 140 7.07 -27.86 11.21
C THR A 140 6.20 -29.05 10.82
N LEU A 141 6.14 -30.09 11.66
CA LEU A 141 5.30 -31.27 11.45
C LEU A 141 3.80 -30.97 11.69
N THR A 142 3.49 -29.87 12.37
CA THR A 142 2.11 -29.45 12.66
C THR A 142 1.57 -28.46 11.65
N LEU A 143 2.40 -27.99 10.71
CA LEU A 143 1.97 -27.01 9.73
C LEU A 143 1.00 -27.61 8.71
N PRO A 144 -0.03 -26.85 8.31
CA PRO A 144 -0.86 -27.22 7.18
C PRO A 144 -0.04 -27.37 5.90
N GLU A 145 -0.50 -28.22 4.98
CA GLU A 145 0.12 -28.36 3.66
C GLU A 145 0.17 -27.02 2.92
N GLY A 146 1.29 -26.72 2.26
CA GLY A 146 1.52 -25.48 1.54
C GLY A 146 1.96 -24.29 2.42
N VAL A 147 1.94 -24.41 3.74
CA VAL A 147 2.35 -23.34 4.66
C VAL A 147 3.83 -23.44 4.99
N PHE A 148 4.56 -22.34 4.80
CA PHE A 148 5.98 -22.28 5.16
C PHE A 148 6.21 -22.20 6.67
N PRO A 149 7.34 -22.73 7.17
CA PRO A 149 7.76 -22.49 8.56
C PRO A 149 7.83 -21.00 8.86
N PRO A 150 7.27 -20.53 10.01
CA PRO A 150 7.23 -19.11 10.36
C PRO A 150 8.59 -18.40 10.32
N ARG A 151 9.68 -19.09 10.67
CA ARG A 151 11.04 -18.55 10.53
C ARG A 151 11.40 -18.25 9.07
N ARG A 152 11.07 -19.15 8.13
CA ARG A 152 11.34 -18.92 6.71
C ARG A 152 10.57 -17.71 6.19
N THR A 153 9.29 -17.60 6.55
CA THR A 153 8.46 -16.46 6.16
C THR A 153 9.00 -15.17 6.73
N ARG A 154 9.30 -15.13 8.04
CA ARG A 154 9.90 -13.97 8.70
C ARG A 154 11.21 -13.53 8.05
N ASP A 155 12.15 -14.46 7.88
CA ASP A 155 13.48 -14.13 7.39
C ASP A 155 13.40 -13.64 5.93
N GLY A 156 12.59 -14.29 5.08
CA GLY A 156 12.39 -13.84 3.71
C GLY A 156 11.72 -12.47 3.60
N VAL A 157 10.72 -12.19 4.45
CA VAL A 157 10.07 -10.87 4.51
C VAL A 157 11.05 -9.78 4.92
N ILE A 158 11.82 -10.01 6.00
CA ILE A 158 12.81 -9.03 6.47
C ILE A 158 13.89 -8.79 5.39
N ASP A 159 14.35 -9.85 4.74
CA ASP A 159 15.34 -9.74 3.66
C ASP A 159 14.78 -8.98 2.45
N GLY A 160 13.52 -9.21 2.07
CA GLY A 160 12.85 -8.48 1.00
C GLY A 160 12.69 -6.99 1.28
N ILE A 161 12.29 -6.63 2.51
CA ILE A 161 12.21 -5.22 2.95
C ILE A 161 13.59 -4.55 2.93
N ALA A 162 14.60 -5.23 3.49
CA ALA A 162 15.96 -4.73 3.50
C ALA A 162 16.52 -4.54 2.09
N ASP A 163 16.32 -5.52 1.21
CA ASP A 163 16.80 -5.47 -0.16
C ASP A 163 16.26 -4.25 -0.91
N TYR A 164 14.95 -4.00 -0.82
CA TYR A 164 14.34 -2.87 -1.53
C TYR A 164 14.75 -1.53 -0.92
N GLY A 165 14.54 -1.36 0.39
CA GLY A 165 14.80 -0.10 1.09
C GLY A 165 16.27 0.32 1.02
N ASN A 166 17.20 -0.61 1.25
CA ASN A 166 18.63 -0.33 1.24
C ASN A 166 19.12 0.01 -0.17
N LYS A 167 18.70 -0.73 -1.20
CA LYS A 167 19.12 -0.47 -2.59
C LYS A 167 18.57 0.84 -3.15
N ILE A 168 17.34 1.21 -2.77
CA ILE A 168 16.76 2.49 -3.20
C ILE A 168 17.32 3.68 -2.42
N GLY A 169 18.02 3.44 -1.30
CA GLY A 169 18.61 4.47 -0.47
C GLY A 169 17.60 5.21 0.40
N LEU A 170 16.56 4.52 0.88
CA LEU A 170 15.58 5.05 1.83
C LEU A 170 15.73 4.36 3.19
N PRO A 171 15.81 5.14 4.30
CA PRO A 171 15.91 4.54 5.62
C PRO A 171 14.58 3.89 6.05
N THR A 172 14.64 2.67 6.59
CA THR A 172 13.51 2.05 7.30
C THR A 172 13.64 2.34 8.78
N VAL A 173 12.86 3.28 9.28
CA VAL A 173 13.14 3.97 10.55
C VAL A 173 12.28 3.52 11.73
N ALA A 174 11.08 2.97 11.48
CA ALA A 174 10.16 2.55 12.53
C ALA A 174 9.46 1.25 12.13
N GLY A 175 9.11 0.44 13.14
CA GLY A 175 8.43 -0.82 12.88
C GLY A 175 8.04 -1.55 14.15
N ALA A 176 7.33 -2.67 13.96
CA ALA A 176 7.03 -3.63 15.00
C ALA A 176 7.14 -5.05 14.45
N VAL A 177 7.61 -5.99 15.29
CA VAL A 177 7.63 -7.41 14.93
C VAL A 177 6.96 -8.21 16.04
N LEU A 178 5.84 -8.85 15.71
CA LEU A 178 5.02 -9.63 16.63
C LEU A 178 4.87 -11.08 16.15
N TYR A 179 4.61 -11.96 17.12
CA TYR A 179 4.41 -13.39 16.89
C TYR A 179 3.13 -13.86 17.55
N ASP A 180 2.26 -14.49 16.77
CA ASP A 180 1.02 -15.11 17.24
C ASP A 180 0.63 -16.28 16.31
N PRO A 181 0.11 -17.38 16.83
CA PRO A 181 -0.32 -18.53 16.02
C PRO A 181 -1.29 -18.17 14.88
N GLY A 182 -2.11 -17.13 15.05
CA GLY A 182 -3.03 -16.65 14.02
C GLY A 182 -2.37 -16.16 12.74
N TYR A 183 -1.09 -15.80 12.79
CA TYR A 183 -0.32 -15.33 11.62
C TYR A 183 0.55 -16.43 10.97
N THR A 184 0.36 -17.70 11.33
CA THR A 184 1.19 -18.80 10.82
C THR A 184 1.04 -19.02 9.32
N ALA A 185 -0.21 -19.09 8.84
CA ALA A 185 -0.48 -19.35 7.42
C ALA A 185 -0.60 -18.06 6.58
N ASN A 186 -0.94 -16.95 7.20
CA ASN A 186 -1.08 -15.65 6.53
C ASN A 186 -0.45 -14.56 7.40
N PRO A 187 0.81 -14.19 7.15
CA PRO A 187 1.50 -13.15 7.92
C PRO A 187 0.84 -11.79 7.70
N LEU A 188 1.00 -10.88 8.64
CA LEU A 188 0.80 -9.45 8.36
C LEU A 188 2.13 -8.86 7.91
N VAL A 189 2.15 -8.33 6.71
CA VAL A 189 3.27 -7.55 6.17
C VAL A 189 2.69 -6.20 5.77
N TYR A 190 2.91 -5.20 6.61
CA TYR A 190 2.35 -3.87 6.47
C TYR A 190 3.50 -2.89 6.26
N ALA A 191 3.68 -2.44 5.03
CA ALA A 191 4.70 -1.49 4.65
C ALA A 191 4.13 -0.06 4.71
N GLY A 192 4.98 0.91 5.04
CA GLY A 192 4.64 2.31 5.01
C GLY A 192 5.77 3.16 4.43
N CYS A 193 5.42 4.29 3.86
CA CYS A 193 6.36 5.28 3.37
C CYS A 193 5.86 6.70 3.67
N ILE A 194 6.79 7.56 4.00
CA ILE A 194 6.57 8.99 4.18
C ILE A 194 7.37 9.73 3.13
N GLY A 195 6.76 10.75 2.53
CA GLY A 195 7.43 11.65 1.59
C GLY A 195 7.24 13.11 1.94
N THR A 196 8.07 13.96 1.35
CA THR A 196 8.02 15.42 1.53
C THR A 196 7.92 16.14 0.19
N SER A 197 7.25 17.30 0.19
CA SER A 197 7.24 18.20 -0.95
C SER A 197 7.37 19.65 -0.49
N ASN A 198 8.20 20.44 -1.17
CA ASN A 198 8.36 21.88 -0.94
C ASN A 198 7.52 22.71 -1.91
N SER A 199 6.82 22.07 -2.82
CA SER A 199 6.09 22.72 -3.92
C SER A 199 4.79 21.98 -4.24
N PHE A 200 4.18 21.32 -3.22
CA PHE A 200 2.95 20.59 -3.46
C PHE A 200 1.87 21.52 -4.04
N VAL A 201 1.39 21.13 -5.20
CA VAL A 201 0.24 21.72 -5.87
C VAL A 201 -0.78 20.61 -6.01
N ASP A 202 -2.04 20.88 -5.74
CA ASP A 202 -3.10 19.90 -5.98
C ASP A 202 -3.02 19.39 -7.41
N GLN A 203 -3.11 18.06 -7.58
CA GLN A 203 -3.14 17.47 -8.90
C GLN A 203 -4.29 18.05 -9.70
N VAL A 204 -3.98 18.50 -10.88
CA VAL A 204 -4.99 18.92 -11.85
C VAL A 204 -5.39 17.69 -12.65
N ALA A 205 -6.69 17.44 -12.79
CA ALA A 205 -7.17 16.34 -13.62
C ALA A 205 -6.57 16.40 -15.04
N PRO A 206 -6.32 15.25 -15.69
CA PRO A 206 -5.90 15.22 -17.08
C PRO A 206 -6.83 16.02 -17.97
N GLN A 207 -6.29 16.68 -18.96
CA GLN A 207 -7.06 17.46 -19.93
C GLN A 207 -7.14 16.73 -21.28
N PRO A 208 -8.19 16.98 -22.08
CA PRO A 208 -8.25 16.47 -23.43
C PRO A 208 -6.98 16.81 -24.21
N ARG A 209 -6.42 15.81 -24.90
CA ARG A 209 -5.16 15.82 -25.64
C ARG A 209 -3.88 15.73 -24.81
N ASP A 210 -3.93 15.68 -23.47
CA ASP A 210 -2.75 15.29 -22.72
C ASP A 210 -2.33 13.86 -23.11
N ARG A 211 -1.03 13.67 -23.26
CA ARG A 211 -0.46 12.36 -23.63
C ARG A 211 -0.42 11.45 -22.41
N ILE A 212 -0.70 10.18 -22.63
CA ILE A 212 -0.55 9.12 -21.63
C ILE A 212 0.86 8.57 -21.75
N VAL A 213 1.71 8.96 -20.81
CA VAL A 213 3.12 8.56 -20.79
C VAL A 213 3.35 7.55 -19.68
N VAL A 214 3.94 6.40 -20.03
CA VAL A 214 4.41 5.40 -19.08
C VAL A 214 5.90 5.56 -18.89
N LEU A 215 6.34 5.65 -17.63
CA LEU A 215 7.75 5.73 -17.25
C LEU A 215 8.17 4.48 -16.47
N GLY A 216 9.43 4.07 -16.64
CA GLY A 216 10.10 3.08 -15.80
C GLY A 216 10.08 1.66 -16.36
N GLY A 217 9.69 0.67 -15.55
CA GLY A 217 9.83 -0.75 -15.87
C GLY A 217 8.99 -1.23 -17.05
N ARG A 218 9.38 -2.36 -17.62
CA ARG A 218 8.66 -2.99 -18.74
C ARG A 218 7.58 -3.94 -18.25
N THR A 219 6.55 -4.13 -19.06
CA THR A 219 5.39 -4.99 -18.78
C THR A 219 5.71 -6.46 -19.03
N GLY A 220 5.44 -7.31 -18.05
CA GLY A 220 5.51 -8.78 -18.11
C GLY A 220 4.21 -9.41 -17.62
N ARG A 221 4.24 -10.71 -17.25
CA ARG A 221 3.12 -11.41 -16.60
C ARG A 221 3.10 -11.27 -15.09
N ASP A 222 3.73 -10.24 -14.58
CA ASP A 222 3.85 -9.96 -13.16
C ASP A 222 2.47 -9.61 -12.57
N GLY A 223 2.11 -10.21 -11.46
CA GLY A 223 0.91 -9.89 -10.68
C GLY A 223 -0.42 -10.07 -11.40
N LEU A 224 -0.48 -10.81 -12.50
CA LEU A 224 -1.74 -11.05 -13.20
C LEU A 224 -2.78 -11.62 -12.25
N ARG A 225 -3.91 -10.89 -12.09
CA ARG A 225 -4.98 -11.16 -11.12
C ARG A 225 -4.53 -11.04 -9.66
N GLY A 226 -3.43 -10.36 -9.38
CA GLY A 226 -2.87 -10.19 -8.04
C GLY A 226 -3.83 -9.55 -7.07
N ALA A 227 -4.50 -8.47 -7.46
CA ALA A 227 -5.52 -7.82 -6.65
C ALA A 227 -6.74 -8.73 -6.37
N THR A 228 -7.14 -9.60 -7.30
CA THR A 228 -8.18 -10.60 -7.06
C THR A 228 -7.67 -11.66 -6.10
N PHE A 229 -6.45 -12.15 -6.29
CA PHE A 229 -5.78 -13.12 -5.44
C PHE A 229 -5.63 -12.63 -4.00
N SER A 230 -5.21 -11.38 -3.80
CA SER A 230 -5.00 -10.77 -2.47
C SER A 230 -6.26 -10.72 -1.59
N SER A 231 -7.45 -10.92 -2.19
CA SER A 231 -8.74 -10.94 -1.49
C SER A 231 -9.40 -12.32 -1.45
N MET A 232 -8.72 -13.37 -1.93
CA MET A 232 -9.23 -14.76 -1.95
C MET A 232 -8.81 -15.52 -0.68
N THR A 233 -9.51 -16.61 -0.40
CA THR A 233 -9.05 -17.58 0.60
C THR A 233 -7.92 -18.42 0.01
N MET A 234 -6.81 -18.52 0.73
CA MET A 234 -5.69 -19.39 0.36
C MET A 234 -5.96 -20.85 0.76
N ASP A 235 -5.44 -21.77 -0.03
CA ASP A 235 -5.44 -23.23 0.23
C ASP A 235 -4.06 -23.82 -0.06
N ALA A 236 -3.92 -25.16 0.10
CA ALA A 236 -2.66 -25.87 -0.08
C ALA A 236 -2.04 -25.72 -1.49
N THR A 237 -2.86 -25.48 -2.52
CA THR A 237 -2.42 -25.36 -3.92
C THR A 237 -2.09 -23.93 -4.31
N THR A 238 -2.39 -22.96 -3.46
CA THR A 238 -2.26 -21.53 -3.77
C THR A 238 -0.83 -21.15 -4.15
N GLY A 239 0.17 -21.69 -3.44
CA GLY A 239 1.58 -21.44 -3.74
C GLY A 239 1.99 -21.91 -5.15
N ASP A 240 1.53 -23.08 -5.56
CA ASP A 240 1.85 -23.67 -6.88
C ASP A 240 1.17 -22.90 -8.03
N VAL A 241 -0.07 -22.43 -7.80
CA VAL A 241 -0.86 -21.74 -8.83
C VAL A 241 -0.45 -20.26 -8.95
N SER A 242 -0.19 -19.60 -7.83
CA SER A 242 -0.01 -18.15 -7.77
C SER A 242 1.44 -17.70 -7.50
N GLY A 243 2.33 -18.62 -7.11
CA GLY A 243 3.74 -18.28 -6.81
C GLY A 243 4.49 -17.64 -7.98
N ALA A 244 4.23 -18.10 -9.20
CA ALA A 244 4.80 -17.50 -10.41
C ALA A 244 4.21 -16.12 -10.78
N SER A 245 3.12 -15.71 -10.14
CA SER A 245 2.46 -14.41 -10.36
C SER A 245 2.91 -13.36 -9.36
N VAL A 246 3.69 -13.71 -8.32
CA VAL A 246 4.26 -12.71 -7.41
C VAL A 246 5.23 -11.85 -8.19
N GLN A 247 5.05 -10.53 -8.06
CA GLN A 247 5.87 -9.55 -8.77
C GLN A 247 7.33 -9.65 -8.31
N ILE A 248 8.24 -9.22 -9.18
CA ILE A 248 9.68 -9.09 -8.88
C ILE A 248 10.02 -7.61 -8.91
N GLY A 249 10.46 -7.08 -7.77
CA GLY A 249 10.84 -5.67 -7.66
C GLY A 249 12.24 -5.40 -8.19
N ASP A 250 12.43 -4.24 -8.78
CA ASP A 250 13.71 -3.68 -9.21
C ASP A 250 13.92 -2.28 -8.58
N PRO A 251 14.43 -2.24 -7.34
CA PRO A 251 14.61 -0.98 -6.63
C PRO A 251 15.53 0.01 -7.34
N ILE A 252 16.43 -0.44 -8.21
CA ILE A 252 17.30 0.46 -8.98
C ILE A 252 16.51 1.19 -10.05
N THR A 253 15.65 0.48 -10.79
CA THR A 253 14.74 1.12 -11.76
C THR A 253 13.83 2.14 -11.06
N GLU A 254 13.28 1.81 -9.89
CA GLU A 254 12.44 2.76 -9.14
C GLU A 254 13.23 3.97 -8.64
N LYS A 255 14.48 3.77 -8.21
CA LYS A 255 15.37 4.88 -7.82
C LYS A 255 15.58 5.87 -8.95
N LEU A 256 15.81 5.39 -10.17
CA LEU A 256 15.94 6.27 -11.34
C LEU A 256 14.67 7.08 -11.61
N VAL A 257 13.50 6.46 -11.42
CA VAL A 257 12.20 7.15 -11.53
C VAL A 257 12.03 8.21 -10.43
N ILE A 258 12.43 7.92 -9.19
CA ILE A 258 12.40 8.93 -8.11
C ILE A 258 13.25 10.15 -8.48
N ASP A 259 14.47 9.93 -8.96
CA ASP A 259 15.39 11.01 -9.29
C ASP A 259 14.88 11.83 -10.49
N LEU A 260 14.33 11.16 -11.50
CA LEU A 260 13.66 11.82 -12.62
C LEU A 260 12.50 12.69 -12.17
N LEU A 261 11.58 12.16 -11.33
CA LEU A 261 10.38 12.87 -10.90
C LEU A 261 10.71 14.07 -10.00
N ALA A 262 11.81 14.04 -9.26
CA ALA A 262 12.27 15.19 -8.49
C ALA A 262 12.56 16.40 -9.39
N ASP A 263 13.08 16.17 -10.60
CA ASP A 263 13.39 17.22 -11.59
C ASP A 263 12.21 17.53 -12.53
N ALA A 264 11.27 16.58 -12.70
CA ALA A 264 10.20 16.64 -13.70
C ALA A 264 8.88 17.24 -13.22
N GLN A 265 8.74 17.68 -11.97
CA GLN A 265 7.47 18.08 -11.35
C GLN A 265 6.64 19.11 -12.16
N HIS A 266 7.29 19.93 -12.96
CA HIS A 266 6.65 20.95 -13.80
C HIS A 266 6.28 20.46 -15.21
N LEU A 267 6.59 19.19 -15.57
CA LEU A 267 6.44 18.64 -16.91
C LEU A 267 5.19 17.77 -17.09
N TYR A 268 4.39 17.57 -16.05
CA TYR A 268 3.15 16.79 -16.11
C TYR A 268 2.05 17.46 -15.29
N ARG A 269 0.78 17.10 -15.59
CA ARG A 269 -0.40 17.61 -14.87
C ARG A 269 -0.83 16.69 -13.75
N ALA A 270 -0.86 15.40 -14.03
CA ALA A 270 -1.24 14.35 -13.09
C ALA A 270 -0.32 13.16 -13.24
N ILE A 271 -0.20 12.41 -12.15
CA ILE A 271 0.63 11.21 -12.05
C ILE A 271 -0.04 10.20 -11.13
N THR A 272 0.08 8.93 -11.47
CA THR A 272 -0.25 7.82 -10.59
C THR A 272 0.70 6.65 -10.84
N ASP A 273 0.78 5.70 -9.90
CA ASP A 273 1.55 4.47 -10.09
C ASP A 273 0.75 3.40 -10.84
N CYS A 274 1.44 2.40 -11.35
CA CYS A 274 0.83 1.17 -11.84
C CYS A 274 0.89 0.12 -10.72
N GLY A 275 0.03 0.26 -9.73
CA GLY A 275 -0.16 -0.71 -8.67
C GLY A 275 -1.03 -1.89 -9.09
N ALA A 276 -1.97 -2.27 -8.22
CA ALA A 276 -2.94 -3.33 -8.48
C ALA A 276 -3.76 -3.07 -9.73
N GLY A 277 -3.75 -4.03 -10.68
CA GLY A 277 -4.42 -3.91 -11.97
C GLY A 277 -3.65 -3.10 -13.02
N GLY A 278 -2.45 -2.68 -12.75
CA GLY A 278 -1.51 -2.12 -13.70
C GLY A 278 -2.04 -0.91 -14.47
N LEU A 279 -1.88 -0.93 -15.80
CA LEU A 279 -2.34 0.15 -16.67
C LEU A 279 -3.86 0.34 -16.62
N SER A 280 -4.61 -0.73 -16.38
CA SER A 280 -6.08 -0.69 -16.27
C SER A 280 -6.54 0.21 -15.12
N SER A 281 -5.97 0.06 -13.93
CA SER A 281 -6.30 0.90 -12.79
C SER A 281 -5.73 2.30 -12.95
N ALA A 282 -4.45 2.43 -13.28
CA ALA A 282 -3.77 3.71 -13.39
C ALA A 282 -4.45 4.64 -14.41
N ILE A 283 -4.66 4.15 -15.64
CA ILE A 283 -5.28 4.97 -16.70
C ILE A 283 -6.79 5.07 -16.49
N GLY A 284 -7.45 4.00 -16.02
CA GLY A 284 -8.88 4.01 -15.74
C GLY A 284 -9.28 5.07 -14.72
N GLU A 285 -8.53 5.18 -13.62
CA GLU A 285 -8.76 6.19 -12.58
C GLU A 285 -8.49 7.62 -13.09
N MET A 286 -7.37 7.82 -13.79
CA MET A 286 -7.04 9.13 -14.37
C MET A 286 -8.04 9.54 -15.47
N ALA A 287 -8.69 8.59 -16.15
CA ALA A 287 -9.67 8.83 -17.20
C ALA A 287 -11.10 9.08 -16.67
N GLU A 288 -11.34 8.95 -15.35
CA GLU A 288 -12.65 9.20 -14.78
C GLU A 288 -13.11 10.64 -15.08
N GLY A 289 -14.28 10.77 -15.73
CA GLY A 289 -14.85 12.06 -16.13
C GLY A 289 -14.16 12.75 -17.33
N VAL A 290 -13.10 12.15 -17.88
CA VAL A 290 -12.36 12.70 -19.03
C VAL A 290 -12.42 11.74 -20.23
N GLY A 291 -12.11 10.46 -20.02
CA GLY A 291 -11.94 9.48 -21.08
C GLY A 291 -10.49 9.37 -21.56
N ALA A 292 -10.16 8.22 -22.15
CA ALA A 292 -8.81 7.95 -22.65
C ALA A 292 -8.82 7.01 -23.87
N ARG A 293 -7.80 7.14 -24.71
CA ARG A 293 -7.53 6.26 -25.83
C ARG A 293 -6.10 5.73 -25.74
N VAL A 294 -5.95 4.40 -25.69
CA VAL A 294 -4.69 3.71 -25.47
C VAL A 294 -4.42 2.71 -26.59
N GLU A 295 -3.19 2.68 -27.10
CA GLU A 295 -2.73 1.64 -28.02
C GLU A 295 -1.70 0.76 -27.31
N LEU A 296 -2.06 -0.48 -26.98
CA LEU A 296 -1.23 -1.40 -26.20
C LEU A 296 0.00 -1.91 -26.96
N THR A 297 0.01 -1.84 -28.28
CA THR A 297 1.20 -2.24 -29.06
C THR A 297 2.42 -1.36 -28.75
N HIS A 298 2.19 -0.16 -28.23
CA HIS A 298 3.28 0.74 -27.81
C HIS A 298 3.83 0.42 -26.42
N ALA A 299 3.09 -0.34 -25.59
CA ALA A 299 3.56 -0.65 -24.24
C ALA A 299 4.89 -1.43 -24.28
N PRO A 300 5.92 -1.01 -23.52
CA PRO A 300 7.19 -1.71 -23.51
C PRO A 300 7.06 -3.05 -22.80
N LEU A 301 7.45 -4.14 -23.47
CA LEU A 301 7.31 -5.49 -22.95
C LEU A 301 8.66 -6.07 -22.51
N LYS A 302 8.67 -6.86 -21.43
CA LYS A 302 9.82 -7.65 -21.00
C LYS A 302 10.17 -8.77 -22.03
N TYR A 303 9.13 -9.32 -22.67
CA TYR A 303 9.22 -10.40 -23.67
C TYR A 303 7.96 -10.43 -24.53
N PRO A 304 8.04 -10.96 -25.77
CA PRO A 304 6.87 -11.06 -26.66
C PRO A 304 5.88 -12.13 -26.22
N GLY A 305 4.65 -12.09 -26.76
CA GLY A 305 3.64 -13.13 -26.61
C GLY A 305 2.65 -12.91 -25.45
N LEU A 306 2.56 -11.70 -24.91
CA LEU A 306 1.50 -11.32 -23.99
C LEU A 306 0.21 -11.05 -24.77
N ALA A 307 -0.92 -11.56 -24.25
CA ALA A 307 -2.24 -11.19 -24.72
C ALA A 307 -2.59 -9.75 -24.31
N PRO A 308 -3.52 -9.07 -25.02
CA PRO A 308 -3.90 -7.69 -24.67
C PRO A 308 -4.33 -7.49 -23.22
N TRP A 309 -5.11 -8.42 -22.65
CA TRP A 309 -5.52 -8.35 -21.27
C TRP A 309 -4.34 -8.54 -20.29
N GLU A 310 -3.32 -9.36 -20.65
CA GLU A 310 -2.12 -9.52 -19.84
C GLU A 310 -1.29 -8.23 -19.81
N ILE A 311 -1.19 -7.51 -20.94
CA ILE A 311 -0.49 -6.22 -21.02
C ILE A 311 -1.23 -5.17 -20.18
N TRP A 312 -2.56 -5.13 -20.31
CA TRP A 312 -3.41 -4.12 -19.71
C TRP A 312 -3.51 -4.24 -18.19
N LEU A 313 -3.60 -5.47 -17.68
CA LEU A 313 -3.77 -5.74 -16.24
C LEU A 313 -2.49 -6.17 -15.52
N SER A 314 -1.36 -6.29 -16.21
CA SER A 314 -0.10 -6.63 -15.57
C SER A 314 0.23 -5.65 -14.44
N GLU A 315 0.61 -6.19 -13.29
CA GLU A 315 1.09 -5.43 -12.14
C GLU A 315 2.63 -5.37 -12.09
N ALA A 316 3.28 -5.41 -13.26
CA ALA A 316 4.74 -5.23 -13.36
C ALA A 316 5.13 -3.94 -12.64
N GLN A 317 6.15 -4.05 -11.79
CA GLN A 317 6.55 -3.01 -10.84
C GLN A 317 7.28 -1.84 -11.52
N GLU A 318 7.57 -0.80 -10.76
CA GLU A 318 8.40 0.36 -11.11
C GLU A 318 7.88 1.17 -12.31
N ARG A 319 6.55 1.19 -12.49
CA ARG A 319 5.91 1.96 -13.57
C ARG A 319 5.05 3.08 -13.00
N MET A 320 5.17 4.26 -13.63
CA MET A 320 4.32 5.42 -13.35
C MET A 320 3.60 5.83 -14.64
N VAL A 321 2.35 6.28 -14.51
CA VAL A 321 1.57 6.86 -15.59
C VAL A 321 1.42 8.36 -15.36
N LEU A 322 1.73 9.15 -16.38
CA LEU A 322 1.66 10.61 -16.35
C LEU A 322 0.70 11.13 -17.43
N ALA A 323 -0.05 12.18 -17.08
CA ALA A 323 -0.76 13.02 -18.05
C ALA A 323 0.14 14.21 -18.41
N VAL A 324 0.60 14.24 -19.66
CA VAL A 324 1.61 15.20 -20.11
C VAL A 324 1.05 16.06 -21.24
N ALA A 325 1.10 17.38 -21.08
CA ALA A 325 0.71 18.28 -22.16
C ALA A 325 1.60 18.07 -23.39
N PRO A 326 1.06 18.05 -24.63
CA PRO A 326 1.85 17.74 -25.83
C PRO A 326 3.13 18.57 -25.98
N GLN A 327 3.11 19.82 -25.51
CA GLN A 327 4.26 20.74 -25.58
C GLN A 327 5.39 20.36 -24.62
N GLN A 328 5.11 19.58 -23.58
CA GLN A 328 6.08 19.17 -22.55
C GLN A 328 6.68 17.79 -22.81
N CYS A 329 6.15 17.04 -23.79
CA CYS A 329 6.56 15.65 -24.06
C CYS A 329 8.05 15.54 -24.42
N GLU A 330 8.58 16.47 -25.23
CA GLU A 330 9.98 16.39 -25.67
C GLU A 330 10.95 16.76 -24.53
N ASP A 331 10.58 17.74 -23.69
CA ASP A 331 11.37 18.11 -22.52
C ASP A 331 11.40 16.95 -21.51
N LEU A 332 10.26 16.32 -21.26
CA LEU A 332 10.19 15.13 -20.40
C LEU A 332 11.01 13.97 -20.98
N ARG A 333 10.92 13.71 -22.29
CA ARG A 333 11.69 12.67 -22.95
C ARG A 333 13.19 12.90 -22.82
N THR A 334 13.64 14.16 -22.99
CA THR A 334 15.03 14.54 -22.83
C THR A 334 15.52 14.28 -21.40
N LEU A 335 14.69 14.62 -20.42
CA LEU A 335 15.00 14.38 -19.02
C LEU A 335 15.03 12.87 -18.69
N CYS A 336 14.14 12.08 -19.28
CA CYS A 336 14.15 10.61 -19.14
C CYS A 336 15.46 10.00 -19.67
N VAL A 337 15.95 10.48 -20.83
CA VAL A 337 17.25 10.04 -21.37
C VAL A 337 18.39 10.38 -20.41
N LEU A 338 18.38 11.57 -19.81
CA LEU A 338 19.38 12.00 -18.84
C LEU A 338 19.44 11.10 -17.61
N HIS A 339 18.27 10.72 -17.08
CA HIS A 339 18.14 9.85 -15.89
C HIS A 339 18.17 8.35 -16.22
N GLY A 340 18.22 7.95 -17.50
CA GLY A 340 18.21 6.54 -17.91
C GLY A 340 16.86 5.84 -17.68
N VAL A 341 15.76 6.59 -17.66
CA VAL A 341 14.39 6.07 -17.49
C VAL A 341 13.74 5.83 -18.85
N GLU A 342 13.11 4.68 -19.03
CA GLU A 342 12.35 4.39 -20.25
C GLU A 342 11.09 5.27 -20.32
N TYR A 343 10.89 5.96 -21.44
CA TYR A 343 9.73 6.82 -21.74
C TYR A 343 8.91 6.19 -22.84
N THR A 344 7.64 6.00 -22.63
CA THR A 344 6.73 5.48 -23.66
C THR A 344 5.41 6.22 -23.68
N ASP A 345 5.07 6.81 -24.81
CA ASP A 345 3.77 7.40 -25.10
C ASP A 345 2.84 6.31 -25.66
N ILE A 346 1.77 5.99 -24.93
CA ILE A 346 0.83 4.92 -25.29
C ILE A 346 -0.56 5.42 -25.65
N GLY A 347 -0.82 6.75 -25.64
CA GLY A 347 -2.14 7.26 -25.95
C GLY A 347 -2.41 8.69 -25.51
N GLU A 348 -3.69 9.02 -25.39
CA GLU A 348 -4.12 10.37 -25.00
C GLU A 348 -5.42 10.35 -24.20
N PHE A 349 -5.62 11.37 -23.38
CA PHE A 349 -6.92 11.68 -22.75
C PHE A 349 -7.82 12.42 -23.74
N THR A 350 -9.11 12.07 -23.81
CA THR A 350 -9.96 12.45 -24.98
C THR A 350 -10.98 13.55 -24.70
N GLY A 351 -11.59 13.56 -23.54
CA GLY A 351 -12.70 14.47 -23.18
C GLY A 351 -14.09 13.92 -23.52
N ASP A 352 -14.21 12.64 -23.93
CA ASP A 352 -15.46 12.01 -24.35
C ASP A 352 -16.04 11.03 -23.33
N ASN A 353 -15.46 10.90 -22.16
CA ASN A 353 -15.81 9.96 -21.10
C ASN A 353 -15.75 8.47 -21.51
N GLN A 354 -15.06 8.14 -22.59
CA GLN A 354 -14.89 6.77 -23.04
C GLN A 354 -13.48 6.28 -22.77
N LEU A 355 -13.36 5.11 -22.20
CA LEU A 355 -12.09 4.37 -22.12
C LEU A 355 -12.05 3.42 -23.31
N VAL A 356 -11.18 3.69 -24.26
CA VAL A 356 -10.97 2.90 -25.47
C VAL A 356 -9.54 2.37 -25.48
N VAL A 357 -9.39 1.05 -25.51
CA VAL A 357 -8.08 0.40 -25.62
C VAL A 357 -8.03 -0.40 -26.92
N THR A 358 -6.96 -0.19 -27.67
CA THR A 358 -6.69 -0.90 -28.93
C THR A 358 -5.42 -1.74 -28.84
N TYR A 359 -5.35 -2.78 -29.64
CA TYR A 359 -4.15 -3.60 -29.84
C TYR A 359 -4.02 -3.90 -31.33
N ASN A 360 -2.89 -3.51 -31.93
CA ASN A 360 -2.72 -3.48 -33.40
C ASN A 360 -3.82 -2.67 -34.12
N ASN A 361 -4.22 -1.56 -33.55
CA ASN A 361 -5.31 -0.69 -34.01
C ASN A 361 -6.72 -1.32 -33.99
N GLU A 362 -6.88 -2.52 -33.44
CA GLU A 362 -8.18 -3.17 -33.25
C GLU A 362 -8.69 -2.93 -31.84
N PRO A 363 -9.96 -2.53 -31.63
CA PRO A 363 -10.49 -2.27 -30.30
C PRO A 363 -10.62 -3.57 -29.50
N VAL A 364 -10.00 -3.59 -28.32
CA VAL A 364 -10.05 -4.71 -27.35
C VAL A 364 -10.82 -4.35 -26.09
N LEU A 365 -11.05 -3.05 -25.83
CA LEU A 365 -11.91 -2.56 -24.76
C LEU A 365 -12.58 -1.26 -25.18
N GLN A 366 -13.88 -1.14 -24.88
CA GLN A 366 -14.63 0.10 -24.99
C GLN A 366 -15.67 0.19 -23.88
N LEU A 367 -15.39 0.99 -22.87
CA LEU A 367 -16.24 1.18 -21.70
C LEU A 367 -16.48 2.68 -21.44
N ASP A 368 -17.66 2.99 -20.99
CA ASP A 368 -17.95 4.30 -20.41
C ASP A 368 -17.29 4.39 -19.02
N THR A 369 -16.60 5.51 -18.72
CA THR A 369 -15.87 5.66 -17.47
C THR A 369 -16.82 5.74 -16.27
N ASP A 370 -18.01 6.32 -16.40
CA ASP A 370 -19.01 6.33 -15.33
C ASP A 370 -19.51 4.90 -15.02
N PHE A 371 -19.76 4.09 -16.07
CA PHE A 371 -20.09 2.68 -15.85
C PHE A 371 -18.96 1.94 -15.13
N LEU A 372 -17.70 2.16 -15.50
CA LEU A 372 -16.58 1.48 -14.90
C LEU A 372 -16.44 1.81 -13.40
N HIS A 373 -16.58 3.08 -13.01
CA HIS A 373 -16.38 3.53 -11.63
C HIS A 373 -17.66 3.47 -10.77
N ASN A 374 -18.81 3.83 -11.33
CA ASN A 374 -20.08 3.99 -10.62
C ASN A 374 -21.11 2.88 -10.92
N GLY A 375 -20.92 2.05 -11.97
CA GLY A 375 -21.82 0.95 -12.35
C GLY A 375 -21.81 -0.25 -11.41
N ARG A 376 -20.93 -0.26 -10.40
CA ARG A 376 -20.81 -1.36 -9.45
C ARG A 376 -22.05 -1.46 -8.55
N PRO A 377 -22.64 -2.68 -8.37
CA PRO A 377 -23.73 -2.88 -7.45
C PRO A 377 -23.36 -2.53 -5.99
N GLN A 378 -24.23 -1.78 -5.31
CA GLN A 378 -24.06 -1.45 -3.92
C GLN A 378 -24.19 -2.73 -3.05
N ARG A 379 -23.19 -3.00 -2.22
CA ARG A 379 -23.21 -4.12 -1.26
C ARG A 379 -24.04 -3.74 -0.02
N ASN A 380 -24.89 -4.66 0.42
CA ASN A 380 -25.62 -4.53 1.68
C ASN A 380 -25.16 -5.64 2.64
N MET A 381 -24.84 -5.28 3.86
CA MET A 381 -24.36 -6.20 4.89
C MET A 381 -25.21 -6.09 6.15
N ARG A 382 -25.35 -7.21 6.85
CA ARG A 382 -25.98 -7.25 8.17
C ARG A 382 -24.88 -7.41 9.22
N ALA A 383 -24.84 -6.49 10.18
CA ALA A 383 -23.93 -6.56 11.32
C ALA A 383 -24.65 -7.10 12.54
N VAL A 384 -24.03 -8.08 13.17
CA VAL A 384 -24.44 -8.64 14.46
C VAL A 384 -23.40 -8.16 15.48
N MET A 385 -23.86 -7.42 16.49
CA MET A 385 -22.96 -6.97 17.56
C MET A 385 -22.77 -8.14 18.54
N PRO A 386 -21.58 -8.70 18.67
CA PRO A 386 -21.35 -9.73 19.67
C PRO A 386 -21.56 -9.15 21.06
N LYS A 387 -22.21 -9.91 21.93
CA LYS A 387 -22.26 -9.53 23.35
C LYS A 387 -20.83 -9.56 23.89
N PRO A 388 -20.34 -8.48 24.53
CA PRO A 388 -19.02 -8.49 25.13
C PRO A 388 -18.87 -9.68 26.04
N ASN A 389 -17.91 -10.55 25.79
CA ASN A 389 -17.61 -11.65 26.72
C ASN A 389 -16.82 -11.05 27.89
N ARG A 390 -17.55 -10.45 28.84
CA ARG A 390 -16.98 -9.94 30.08
C ARG A 390 -16.73 -11.11 31.01
N THR A 391 -15.59 -11.77 30.85
CA THR A 391 -15.09 -12.66 31.89
C THR A 391 -14.70 -11.80 33.09
N THR A 392 -15.43 -11.89 34.14
CA THR A 392 -15.12 -11.24 35.43
C THR A 392 -14.10 -12.03 36.26
N ASP A 393 -13.52 -13.07 35.67
CA ASP A 393 -12.50 -13.85 36.35
C ASP A 393 -11.20 -13.05 36.45
N GLN A 394 -11.00 -12.39 37.60
CA GLN A 394 -9.81 -11.65 37.98
C GLN A 394 -8.77 -12.51 38.72
N THR A 395 -8.97 -13.85 38.76
CA THR A 395 -8.00 -14.73 39.39
C THR A 395 -6.69 -14.71 38.58
N ALA A 396 -5.59 -14.40 39.26
CA ALA A 396 -4.30 -14.48 38.66
C ALA A 396 -4.04 -15.90 38.13
N PRO A 397 -3.49 -16.05 36.91
CA PRO A 397 -3.16 -17.37 36.37
C PRO A 397 -2.32 -18.17 37.37
N LYS A 398 -2.59 -19.45 37.51
CA LYS A 398 -1.83 -20.30 38.47
C LYS A 398 -0.33 -20.24 38.29
N TRP A 399 0.14 -20.15 37.04
CA TRP A 399 1.56 -20.03 36.74
C TRP A 399 2.19 -18.76 37.35
N LEU A 400 1.45 -17.66 37.41
CA LEU A 400 1.93 -16.40 38.03
C LEU A 400 2.20 -16.54 39.54
N THR A 401 1.42 -17.39 40.20
CA THR A 401 1.58 -17.67 41.65
C THR A 401 2.57 -18.80 41.94
N GLN A 402 2.96 -19.59 40.93
CA GLN A 402 3.85 -20.75 41.07
C GLN A 402 5.33 -20.40 40.79
N HIS A 403 5.61 -19.27 40.17
CA HIS A 403 6.96 -18.82 39.81
C HIS A 403 7.35 -17.56 40.58
N GLY A 404 8.62 -17.39 40.83
CA GLY A 404 9.16 -16.19 41.42
C GLY A 404 9.16 -15.01 40.45
N ALA A 405 9.13 -13.78 40.93
CA ALA A 405 9.14 -12.57 40.09
C ALA A 405 10.36 -12.52 39.13
N ALA A 406 11.50 -13.02 39.59
CA ALA A 406 12.71 -13.10 38.76
C ALA A 406 12.56 -14.06 37.59
N ASP A 407 11.95 -15.24 37.82
CA ASP A 407 11.71 -16.23 36.75
C ASP A 407 10.73 -15.70 35.71
N ILE A 408 9.66 -15.02 36.17
CA ILE A 408 8.67 -14.37 35.29
C ILE A 408 9.35 -13.26 34.47
N LEU A 409 10.18 -12.42 35.11
CA LEU A 409 10.90 -11.36 34.41
C LEU A 409 11.82 -11.94 33.33
N MET A 410 12.58 -12.98 33.65
CA MET A 410 13.50 -13.62 32.70
C MET A 410 12.74 -14.28 31.54
N ALA A 411 11.58 -14.90 31.80
CA ALA A 411 10.73 -15.47 30.77
C ALA A 411 10.15 -14.36 29.85
N LEU A 412 9.74 -13.23 30.41
CA LEU A 412 9.24 -12.09 29.64
C LEU A 412 10.34 -11.47 28.76
N LEU A 413 11.53 -11.25 29.30
CA LEU A 413 12.67 -10.70 28.55
C LEU A 413 13.10 -11.63 27.41
N GLY A 414 12.93 -12.93 27.56
CA GLY A 414 13.20 -13.92 26.51
C GLY A 414 12.04 -14.16 25.55
N HIS A 415 10.86 -13.61 25.82
CA HIS A 415 9.69 -13.84 24.98
C HIS A 415 9.82 -13.14 23.62
N PRO A 416 9.55 -13.81 22.47
CA PRO A 416 9.77 -13.26 21.14
C PRO A 416 9.12 -11.88 20.90
N ASN A 417 7.96 -11.60 21.52
CA ASN A 417 7.28 -10.31 21.39
C ASN A 417 7.93 -9.17 22.20
N ILE A 418 8.74 -9.51 23.22
CA ILE A 418 9.37 -8.54 24.13
C ILE A 418 10.88 -8.44 23.89
N ALA A 419 11.51 -9.57 23.55
CA ALA A 419 12.95 -9.64 23.32
C ALA A 419 13.40 -8.65 22.22
N SER A 420 14.69 -8.27 22.31
CA SER A 420 15.33 -7.34 21.38
C SER A 420 15.04 -7.65 19.91
N LYS A 421 14.74 -6.61 19.14
CA LYS A 421 14.57 -6.65 17.67
C LYS A 421 15.80 -6.09 16.94
N ALA A 422 16.93 -5.90 17.64
CA ALA A 422 18.15 -5.35 17.04
C ALA A 422 18.60 -6.13 15.80
N SER A 423 18.43 -7.46 15.78
CA SER A 423 18.75 -8.30 14.62
C SER A 423 17.92 -7.98 13.37
N VAL A 424 16.72 -7.42 13.52
CA VAL A 424 15.89 -6.92 12.43
C VAL A 424 16.31 -5.50 12.05
N ILE A 425 16.42 -4.62 13.05
CA ILE A 425 16.76 -3.20 12.85
C ILE A 425 18.08 -3.05 12.10
N HIS A 426 19.11 -3.84 12.48
CA HIS A 426 20.43 -3.81 11.83
C HIS A 426 20.45 -4.39 10.40
N ARG A 427 19.36 -4.98 9.90
CA ARG A 427 19.24 -5.37 8.49
C ARG A 427 18.89 -4.18 7.61
N TYR A 428 18.30 -3.14 8.18
CA TYR A 428 17.82 -1.95 7.50
C TYR A 428 18.82 -0.80 7.60
N ASP A 429 18.99 -0.05 6.54
CA ASP A 429 19.75 1.19 6.51
C ASP A 429 18.93 2.32 7.16
N HIS A 430 18.75 2.27 8.47
CA HIS A 430 17.85 3.15 9.21
C HIS A 430 18.41 4.56 9.49
N GLU A 431 19.67 4.83 9.14
CA GLU A 431 20.31 6.14 9.33
C GLU A 431 20.80 6.77 8.01
N ILE A 432 20.58 6.12 6.89
CA ILE A 432 20.99 6.64 5.59
C ILE A 432 20.31 7.99 5.30
N ARG A 433 20.97 8.87 4.57
CA ARG A 433 20.59 10.27 4.25
C ARG A 433 20.83 11.25 5.41
N GLY A 434 21.14 10.80 6.62
CA GLY A 434 21.51 11.66 7.74
C GLY A 434 20.40 12.49 8.36
N ALA A 435 19.12 12.19 8.02
CA ALA A 435 17.96 12.92 8.52
C ALA A 435 17.31 12.28 9.78
N THR A 436 17.80 11.13 10.24
CA THR A 436 17.24 10.44 11.41
C THR A 436 17.81 11.06 12.71
N ALA A 437 17.15 12.10 13.20
CA ALA A 437 17.59 12.85 14.37
C ALA A 437 17.43 12.06 15.68
N VAL A 438 16.34 11.28 15.82
CA VAL A 438 16.19 10.28 16.88
C VAL A 438 16.04 8.92 16.21
N ARG A 439 16.99 8.03 16.50
CA ARG A 439 17.16 6.73 15.86
C ARG A 439 16.31 5.65 16.53
N PRO A 440 15.99 4.55 15.83
CA PRO A 440 15.30 3.39 16.43
C PRO A 440 16.14 2.68 17.52
N LEU A 441 17.47 2.81 17.46
CA LEU A 441 18.39 2.35 18.50
C LEU A 441 19.17 3.55 19.06
N VAL A 442 18.90 3.90 20.30
CA VAL A 442 19.47 5.07 21.00
C VAL A 442 20.48 4.65 22.07
N GLY A 443 21.03 5.61 22.80
CA GLY A 443 22.03 5.39 23.83
C GLY A 443 23.46 5.48 23.30
N GLN A 444 24.42 5.41 24.24
CA GLN A 444 25.83 5.62 23.94
C GLN A 444 26.42 4.59 22.97
N VAL A 445 25.92 3.36 23.02
CA VAL A 445 26.37 2.25 22.16
C VAL A 445 25.34 1.86 21.10
N GLY A 446 24.22 2.57 21.02
CA GLY A 446 23.19 2.32 20.01
C GLY A 446 22.46 0.99 20.18
N ASP A 447 22.17 0.56 21.40
CA ASP A 447 21.49 -0.69 21.73
C ASP A 447 20.17 -0.53 22.49
N GLY A 448 19.83 0.70 22.87
CA GLY A 448 18.56 1.03 23.52
C GLY A 448 17.44 1.16 22.48
N HIS A 449 16.45 0.26 22.54
CA HIS A 449 15.30 0.33 21.66
C HIS A 449 14.44 1.56 21.97
N GLY A 450 14.07 2.32 20.92
CA GLY A 450 13.15 3.45 20.98
C GLY A 450 11.92 3.17 20.14
N ASP A 451 10.73 3.43 20.70
CA ASP A 451 9.44 3.20 20.01
C ASP A 451 8.94 4.46 19.27
N GLY A 452 9.70 5.54 19.32
CA GLY A 452 9.49 6.77 18.53
C GLY A 452 10.79 7.19 17.86
N VAL A 453 10.70 7.63 16.61
CA VAL A 453 11.82 8.18 15.82
C VAL A 453 11.49 9.59 15.37
N VAL A 454 12.54 10.40 15.14
CA VAL A 454 12.37 11.76 14.61
C VAL A 454 13.18 11.90 13.34
N ILE A 455 12.52 12.36 12.30
CA ILE A 455 13.15 12.76 11.04
C ILE A 455 13.22 14.29 11.00
N ALA A 456 14.40 14.81 10.77
CA ALA A 456 14.67 16.23 10.58
C ALA A 456 15.77 16.39 9.54
N GLU A 457 15.51 17.16 8.50
CA GLU A 457 16.54 17.46 7.50
C GLU A 457 17.68 18.24 8.16
N PRO A 458 18.94 17.98 7.77
CA PRO A 458 20.07 18.75 8.29
C PRO A 458 19.85 20.25 8.06
N LEU A 459 20.05 21.04 9.10
CA LEU A 459 19.85 22.49 9.10
C LEU A 459 18.40 22.98 9.22
N ASP A 460 17.41 22.10 9.33
CA ASP A 460 16.06 22.47 9.69
C ASP A 460 15.89 22.62 11.22
N ASP A 461 15.13 23.65 11.62
CA ASP A 461 14.72 23.82 13.02
C ASP A 461 13.52 22.93 13.41
N PHE A 462 13.01 22.14 12.46
CA PHE A 462 11.78 21.34 12.59
C PHE A 462 12.03 19.90 12.18
N GLY A 463 11.35 18.99 12.88
CA GLY A 463 11.28 17.58 12.54
C GLY A 463 9.87 17.05 12.74
N PHE A 464 9.62 15.86 12.26
CA PHE A 464 8.39 15.13 12.56
C PHE A 464 8.73 13.78 13.19
N ALA A 465 7.89 13.36 14.12
CA ALA A 465 8.04 12.07 14.79
C ALA A 465 7.16 11.01 14.13
N ILE A 466 7.65 9.78 14.13
CA ILE A 466 6.94 8.59 13.69
C ILE A 466 6.94 7.60 14.84
N ALA A 467 5.76 7.03 15.16
CA ALA A 467 5.65 5.95 16.10
C ALA A 467 4.52 4.98 15.69
N ILE A 468 4.56 3.80 16.26
CA ILE A 468 3.62 2.73 15.98
C ILE A 468 2.97 2.31 17.31
N GLY A 469 1.65 2.06 17.26
CA GLY A 469 0.90 1.40 18.31
C GLY A 469 0.24 0.14 17.74
N VAL A 470 0.49 -1.02 18.36
CA VAL A 470 -0.01 -2.29 17.85
C VAL A 470 -0.32 -3.30 18.95
N ASN A 471 -1.57 -3.73 19.05
CA ASN A 471 -2.00 -4.73 20.00
C ASN A 471 -3.15 -5.59 19.43
N PRO A 472 -2.86 -6.60 18.61
CA PRO A 472 -3.91 -7.41 17.96
C PRO A 472 -4.73 -8.25 18.96
N TRP A 473 -4.17 -8.59 20.12
CA TRP A 473 -4.84 -9.44 21.12
C TRP A 473 -6.03 -8.78 21.79
N PHE A 474 -6.02 -7.47 21.98
CA PHE A 474 -7.16 -6.74 22.52
C PHE A 474 -8.37 -6.82 21.60
N GLY A 475 -8.18 -6.91 20.29
CA GLY A 475 -9.24 -7.02 19.28
C GLY A 475 -10.07 -8.29 19.40
N ILE A 476 -9.53 -9.37 19.99
CA ILE A 476 -10.27 -10.61 20.29
C ILE A 476 -11.38 -10.35 21.29
N HIS A 477 -11.18 -9.39 22.20
CA HIS A 477 -12.11 -9.07 23.26
C HIS A 477 -12.98 -7.85 22.94
N ASP A 478 -12.36 -6.79 22.40
CA ASP A 478 -13.02 -5.51 22.15
C ASP A 478 -12.20 -4.68 21.12
N ALA A 479 -12.71 -4.59 19.89
CA ALA A 479 -12.02 -3.88 18.80
C ALA A 479 -11.92 -2.37 19.05
N GLU A 480 -12.91 -1.75 19.72
CA GLU A 480 -12.88 -0.33 20.07
C GLU A 480 -11.77 -0.04 21.08
N ARG A 481 -11.67 -0.85 22.13
CA ARG A 481 -10.59 -0.70 23.11
C ARG A 481 -9.22 -1.00 22.54
N MET A 482 -9.12 -1.95 21.61
CA MET A 482 -7.90 -2.19 20.87
C MET A 482 -7.45 -0.94 20.12
N ALA A 483 -8.33 -0.32 19.35
CA ALA A 483 -8.02 0.89 18.61
C ALA A 483 -7.57 2.02 19.54
N LEU A 484 -8.31 2.27 20.64
CA LEU A 484 -7.92 3.26 21.63
C LEU A 484 -6.55 3.00 22.25
N ALA A 485 -6.24 1.73 22.59
CA ALA A 485 -4.95 1.36 23.16
C ALA A 485 -3.79 1.56 22.17
N CYS A 486 -3.98 1.19 20.89
CA CYS A 486 -2.97 1.39 19.86
C CYS A 486 -2.71 2.90 19.58
N ILE A 487 -3.76 3.70 19.57
CA ILE A 487 -3.62 5.16 19.42
C ILE A 487 -2.90 5.76 20.63
N ASP A 488 -3.27 5.39 21.86
CA ASP A 488 -2.61 5.88 23.09
C ASP A 488 -1.13 5.49 23.11
N GLU A 489 -0.79 4.25 22.72
CA GLU A 489 0.60 3.78 22.60
C GLU A 489 1.39 4.64 21.59
N ALA A 490 0.89 4.80 20.37
CA ALA A 490 1.54 5.62 19.34
C ALA A 490 1.71 7.07 19.79
N MET A 491 0.69 7.66 20.41
CA MET A 491 0.73 9.04 20.93
C MET A 491 1.76 9.21 22.03
N ARG A 492 1.86 8.27 22.98
CA ARG A 492 2.89 8.31 24.03
C ARG A 492 4.29 8.24 23.44
N ASN A 493 4.50 7.40 22.43
CA ASN A 493 5.78 7.22 21.79
C ASN A 493 6.22 8.48 21.02
N VAL A 494 5.33 9.16 20.29
CA VAL A 494 5.71 10.42 19.62
C VAL A 494 5.95 11.56 20.62
N VAL A 495 5.18 11.62 21.72
CA VAL A 495 5.41 12.61 22.80
C VAL A 495 6.74 12.36 23.51
N ALA A 496 7.10 11.10 23.74
CA ALA A 496 8.38 10.73 24.40
C ALA A 496 9.61 11.21 23.61
N VAL A 497 9.50 11.40 22.29
CA VAL A 497 10.57 11.95 21.45
C VAL A 497 10.39 13.43 21.12
N GLY A 498 9.43 14.10 21.76
CA GLY A 498 9.28 15.55 21.74
C GLY A 498 8.26 16.09 20.75
N ALA A 499 7.42 15.24 20.14
CA ALA A 499 6.38 15.72 19.22
C ALA A 499 5.20 16.37 19.97
N ASP A 500 4.54 17.29 19.27
CA ASP A 500 3.32 17.95 19.71
C ASP A 500 2.10 17.02 19.42
N PRO A 501 1.42 16.49 20.45
CA PRO A 501 0.30 15.58 20.24
C PRO A 501 -0.90 16.22 19.53
N ASP A 502 -1.05 17.54 19.61
CA ASP A 502 -2.16 18.27 18.97
C ASP A 502 -2.01 18.37 17.45
N LYS A 503 -0.85 17.97 16.91
CA LYS A 503 -0.54 17.93 15.48
C LYS A 503 -0.37 16.52 14.93
N ALA A 504 -0.76 15.51 15.69
CA ALA A 504 -0.68 14.14 15.26
C ALA A 504 -1.74 13.79 14.21
N VAL A 505 -1.37 12.89 13.29
CA VAL A 505 -2.27 12.23 12.32
C VAL A 505 -2.04 10.72 12.35
N LEU A 506 -3.07 9.98 11.96
CA LEU A 506 -3.07 8.53 11.89
C LEU A 506 -3.35 8.07 10.47
#